data_ceb7f4ed74a00a4bdd55a37560fd0bec
#
_entry.id   ceb7f4ed74a00a4bdd55a37560fd0bec
#
_cell.length_a   1.000
_cell.length_b   1.000
_cell.length_c   1.000
_cell.angle_alpha   90.00
_cell.angle_beta   90.00
_cell.angle_gamma   90.00
#
_symmetry.space_group_name_H-M   'P 1'
#
loop_
_entity.id
_entity.type
_entity.pdbx_description
1 polymer ?
#
loop_
_entity_poly.entity_id
_entity_poly.type
_entity_poly.pdbx_seq_one_letter_code
_entity_poly.pdbx_strand_id
1 'polypeptide(L)'
;MATISGSAKKKKSKPMKLIHPSYFPNITTFSYILHHPICWEVHDNYQKQTFRNRTYISNDRGKHILSIPIIHVGKANGRQKYEDVLIDNSYPWQRQHWRTLQTAYRTSPYFEFYEDDIKHLYNKPYEKLLEFNLKTIETIFECLQMEMPLTKSPHFEVKPEDNEDFRFLISAKLKHQLNIEPYIQVFGDRHGFIPNLSILDLLFNLGPNTIDYLNHEFISPSNG
;
A
#
# COMPACT_ATOMS: atom_id res chain seq x y z
N MET A 1 -43.46 -32.07 -25.59
CA MET A 1 -42.06 -31.99 -25.06
C MET A 1 -41.77 -30.54 -24.72
N ALA A 2 -41.80 -30.19 -23.47
CA ALA A 2 -41.56 -28.81 -23.00
C ALA A 2 -40.11 -28.76 -22.46
N THR A 3 -39.25 -28.02 -23.12
CA THR A 3 -37.88 -27.79 -22.70
C THR A 3 -37.85 -26.71 -21.63
N ILE A 4 -37.56 -27.10 -20.39
CA ILE A 4 -37.34 -26.18 -19.26
C ILE A 4 -35.89 -25.69 -19.34
N SER A 5 -35.68 -24.45 -19.84
CA SER A 5 -34.40 -23.77 -19.76
C SER A 5 -34.26 -23.15 -18.37
N GLY A 6 -33.61 -23.85 -17.48
CA GLY A 6 -33.23 -23.35 -16.17
C GLY A 6 -32.09 -22.37 -16.28
N SER A 7 -32.37 -21.06 -16.26
CA SER A 7 -31.40 -20.00 -16.08
C SER A 7 -30.85 -20.08 -14.66
N ALA A 8 -29.65 -20.62 -14.50
CA ALA A 8 -28.90 -20.58 -13.25
C ALA A 8 -28.56 -19.13 -12.89
N LYS A 9 -29.28 -18.53 -11.93
CA LYS A 9 -28.91 -17.24 -11.33
C LYS A 9 -27.54 -17.40 -10.70
N LYS A 10 -26.48 -16.83 -11.33
CA LYS A 10 -25.18 -16.63 -10.69
C LYS A 10 -25.40 -15.90 -9.37
N LYS A 11 -25.09 -16.56 -8.24
CA LYS A 11 -25.00 -15.87 -6.95
C LYS A 11 -24.03 -14.70 -7.11
N LYS A 12 -24.51 -13.45 -7.04
CA LYS A 12 -23.63 -12.28 -6.98
C LYS A 12 -22.77 -12.42 -5.72
N SER A 13 -21.46 -12.55 -5.90
CA SER A 13 -20.49 -12.43 -4.82
C SER A 13 -20.65 -11.04 -4.19
N LYS A 14 -20.31 -10.90 -2.88
CA LYS A 14 -20.25 -9.56 -2.26
C LYS A 14 -19.31 -8.67 -3.06
N PRO A 15 -19.65 -7.38 -3.28
CA PRO A 15 -18.75 -6.46 -3.98
C PRO A 15 -17.43 -6.35 -3.22
N MET A 16 -16.32 -6.44 -3.94
CA MET A 16 -14.98 -6.24 -3.40
C MET A 16 -14.61 -4.76 -3.48
N LYS A 17 -13.66 -4.33 -2.66
CA LYS A 17 -13.07 -2.99 -2.75
C LYS A 17 -11.96 -3.01 -3.79
N LEU A 18 -12.12 -2.19 -4.85
CA LEU A 18 -11.12 -2.03 -5.90
C LEU A 18 -10.06 -1.02 -5.46
N ILE A 19 -8.84 -1.50 -5.20
CA ILE A 19 -7.73 -0.70 -4.63
C ILE A 19 -6.46 -0.91 -5.46
N HIS A 20 -5.66 0.15 -5.66
CA HIS A 20 -4.34 -0.01 -6.28
C HIS A 20 -3.31 -0.54 -5.28
N PRO A 21 -2.45 -1.48 -5.67
CA PRO A 21 -1.26 -1.78 -4.91
C PRO A 21 -0.38 -0.52 -4.76
N SER A 22 0.14 -0.28 -3.57
CA SER A 22 1.00 0.87 -3.28
C SER A 22 2.26 0.46 -2.54
N TYR A 23 3.30 1.29 -2.64
CA TYR A 23 4.57 1.05 -1.97
C TYR A 23 4.41 1.22 -0.45
N PHE A 24 4.46 0.13 0.29
CA PHE A 24 4.18 0.07 1.71
C PHE A 24 2.97 0.96 2.06
N PRO A 25 1.75 0.50 1.86
CA PRO A 25 0.53 1.29 2.03
C PRO A 25 0.56 2.10 3.33
N ASN A 26 -0.05 3.28 3.31
CA ASN A 26 -0.27 4.01 4.55
C ASN A 26 -1.29 3.28 5.44
N ILE A 27 -1.31 3.64 6.71
CA ILE A 27 -2.14 3.00 7.75
C ILE A 27 -3.60 2.90 7.31
N THR A 28 -4.18 3.99 6.77
CA THR A 28 -5.57 4.00 6.27
C THR A 28 -5.80 2.98 5.16
N THR A 29 -4.95 3.02 4.12
CA THR A 29 -5.09 2.09 3.00
C THR A 29 -4.92 0.65 3.48
N PHE A 30 -3.97 0.38 4.39
CA PHE A 30 -3.76 -0.96 4.91
C PHE A 30 -4.93 -1.43 5.79
N SER A 31 -5.52 -0.54 6.62
CA SER A 31 -6.74 -0.82 7.37
C SER A 31 -7.90 -1.24 6.46
N TYR A 32 -8.07 -0.56 5.31
CA TYR A 32 -9.05 -0.96 4.30
C TYR A 32 -8.78 -2.33 3.72
N ILE A 33 -7.51 -2.62 3.39
CA ILE A 33 -7.09 -3.92 2.86
C ILE A 33 -7.39 -5.04 3.87
N LEU A 34 -7.20 -4.77 5.15
CA LEU A 34 -7.42 -5.76 6.21
C LEU A 34 -8.90 -6.10 6.42
N HIS A 35 -9.80 -5.11 6.34
CA HIS A 35 -11.20 -5.26 6.76
C HIS A 35 -12.18 -5.60 5.64
N HIS A 36 -11.72 -5.64 4.39
CA HIS A 36 -12.61 -5.86 3.26
C HIS A 36 -12.09 -6.90 2.29
N PRO A 37 -12.98 -7.58 1.54
CA PRO A 37 -12.58 -8.33 0.35
C PRO A 37 -11.98 -7.37 -0.68
N ILE A 38 -10.74 -7.64 -1.13
CA ILE A 38 -9.98 -6.76 -2.01
C ILE A 38 -9.87 -7.33 -3.41
N CYS A 39 -10.05 -6.45 -4.40
CA CYS A 39 -9.65 -6.65 -5.79
C CYS A 39 -8.56 -5.63 -6.14
N TRP A 40 -7.38 -6.11 -6.53
CA TRP A 40 -6.27 -5.24 -6.90
C TRP A 40 -6.48 -4.68 -8.31
N GLU A 41 -6.54 -3.33 -8.44
CA GLU A 41 -6.53 -2.67 -9.74
C GLU A 41 -5.10 -2.60 -10.27
N VAL A 42 -4.84 -3.35 -11.34
CA VAL A 42 -3.51 -3.49 -11.92
C VAL A 42 -3.39 -2.92 -13.33
N HIS A 43 -4.50 -2.64 -14.01
CA HIS A 43 -4.57 -2.21 -15.41
C HIS A 43 -4.76 -0.71 -15.64
N ASP A 44 -4.89 0.09 -14.55
CA ASP A 44 -5.04 1.56 -14.65
C ASP A 44 -3.77 2.22 -15.18
N ASN A 45 -3.91 3.44 -15.67
CA ASN A 45 -2.78 4.26 -16.07
C ASN A 45 -1.98 4.76 -14.85
N TYR A 46 -0.65 4.75 -14.97
CA TYR A 46 0.20 5.33 -13.94
C TYR A 46 -0.02 6.85 -13.82
N GLN A 47 -0.18 7.31 -12.59
CA GLN A 47 -0.32 8.71 -12.25
C GLN A 47 0.83 9.15 -11.34
N LYS A 48 1.44 10.29 -11.66
CA LYS A 48 2.47 10.91 -10.82
C LYS A 48 1.89 11.41 -9.49
N GLN A 49 2.76 11.53 -8.49
CA GLN A 49 2.40 12.05 -7.15
C GLN A 49 1.33 11.22 -6.44
N THR A 50 1.39 9.90 -6.62
CA THR A 50 0.54 8.93 -5.94
C THR A 50 1.38 7.98 -5.09
N PHE A 51 0.75 7.23 -4.19
CA PHE A 51 1.41 6.20 -3.37
C PHE A 51 1.90 4.98 -4.17
N ARG A 52 1.76 4.97 -5.51
CA ARG A 52 2.31 3.89 -6.34
C ARG A 52 3.83 3.79 -6.24
N ASN A 53 4.53 4.93 -6.23
CA ASN A 53 5.99 4.92 -6.15
C ASN A 53 6.56 5.67 -4.93
N ARG A 54 5.75 5.94 -3.92
CA ARG A 54 6.19 6.63 -2.70
C ARG A 54 5.43 6.18 -1.47
N THR A 55 6.08 6.35 -0.33
CA THR A 55 5.46 6.23 0.98
C THR A 55 6.02 7.30 1.91
N TYR A 56 5.38 7.52 3.05
CA TYR A 56 5.82 8.48 4.06
C TYR A 56 6.14 7.76 5.36
N ILE A 57 7.30 8.10 5.93
CA ILE A 57 7.76 7.63 7.24
C ILE A 57 8.04 8.82 8.15
N SER A 58 8.29 8.57 9.44
CA SER A 58 8.82 9.56 10.37
C SER A 58 10.34 9.43 10.48
N ASN A 59 11.06 10.55 10.56
CA ASN A 59 12.47 10.58 10.91
C ASN A 59 12.77 11.77 11.84
N ASP A 60 14.04 12.05 12.11
CA ASP A 60 14.51 13.14 12.98
C ASP A 60 14.05 14.55 12.54
N ARG A 61 13.66 14.71 11.28
CA ARG A 61 13.18 15.97 10.68
C ARG A 61 11.67 16.03 10.50
N GLY A 62 10.94 15.01 10.95
CA GLY A 62 9.49 14.88 10.82
C GLY A 62 9.08 13.94 9.68
N LYS A 63 8.00 14.28 8.97
CA LYS A 63 7.48 13.48 7.87
C LYS A 63 8.45 13.42 6.70
N HIS A 64 8.92 12.23 6.37
CA HIS A 64 9.89 11.98 5.31
C HIS A 64 9.31 11.10 4.21
N ILE A 65 9.65 11.41 2.95
CA ILE A 65 9.20 10.65 1.78
C ILE A 65 10.27 9.66 1.32
N LEU A 66 9.89 8.41 1.13
CA LEU A 66 10.64 7.42 0.37
C LEU A 66 10.03 7.32 -1.02
N SER A 67 10.81 7.55 -2.06
CA SER A 67 10.31 7.58 -3.45
C SER A 67 11.13 6.68 -4.34
N ILE A 68 10.49 5.66 -4.93
CA ILE A 68 11.11 4.75 -5.88
C ILE A 68 11.28 5.48 -7.20
N PRO A 69 12.51 5.55 -7.76
CA PRO A 69 12.73 6.12 -9.08
C PRO A 69 12.13 5.22 -10.16
N ILE A 70 11.54 5.84 -11.19
CA ILE A 70 10.90 5.10 -12.29
C ILE A 70 11.37 5.65 -13.64
N ILE A 71 11.39 4.76 -14.64
CA ILE A 71 11.65 5.14 -16.02
C ILE A 71 10.38 5.74 -16.61
N HIS A 72 10.46 7.01 -17.01
CA HIS A 72 9.35 7.70 -17.64
C HIS A 72 9.33 7.46 -19.15
N VAL A 73 8.21 6.96 -19.67
CA VAL A 73 7.98 6.95 -21.11
C VAL A 73 7.66 8.38 -21.58
N GLY A 74 8.22 8.78 -22.73
CA GLY A 74 7.98 10.09 -23.32
C GLY A 74 6.49 10.29 -23.68
N LYS A 75 6.04 11.56 -23.73
CA LYS A 75 4.64 11.92 -24.05
C LYS A 75 4.15 11.33 -25.40
N ALA A 76 5.06 11.08 -26.33
CA ALA A 76 4.75 10.48 -27.64
C ALA A 76 4.21 9.03 -27.54
N ASN A 77 4.49 8.32 -26.44
CA ASN A 77 4.09 6.92 -26.26
C ASN A 77 2.76 6.77 -25.49
N GLY A 78 2.01 7.86 -25.32
CA GLY A 78 0.71 7.84 -24.63
C GLY A 78 0.82 7.73 -23.09
N ARG A 79 -0.25 7.24 -22.45
CA ARG A 79 -0.27 7.02 -21.01
C ARG A 79 0.32 5.66 -20.69
N GLN A 80 1.33 5.65 -19.82
CA GLN A 80 1.96 4.41 -19.33
C GLN A 80 0.99 3.66 -18.40
N LYS A 81 0.74 2.39 -18.68
CA LYS A 81 -0.03 1.56 -17.77
C LYS A 81 0.77 1.24 -16.51
N TYR A 82 0.09 1.08 -15.38
CA TYR A 82 0.76 0.78 -14.11
C TYR A 82 1.54 -0.54 -14.17
N GLU A 83 1.00 -1.57 -14.81
CA GLU A 83 1.66 -2.86 -15.02
C GLU A 83 2.96 -2.81 -15.83
N ASP A 84 3.18 -1.73 -16.59
CA ASP A 84 4.34 -1.54 -17.46
C ASP A 84 5.35 -0.51 -16.91
N VAL A 85 5.13 0.01 -15.69
CA VAL A 85 6.06 0.96 -15.09
C VAL A 85 7.32 0.24 -14.65
N LEU A 86 8.46 0.62 -15.24
CA LEU A 86 9.78 0.10 -14.88
C LEU A 86 10.43 0.96 -13.80
N ILE A 87 11.10 0.29 -12.86
CA ILE A 87 11.92 0.94 -11.84
C ILE A 87 13.25 1.35 -12.46
N ASP A 88 13.71 2.56 -12.18
CA ASP A 88 15.02 3.03 -12.59
C ASP A 88 16.09 2.52 -11.62
N ASN A 89 16.70 1.38 -11.95
CA ASN A 89 17.75 0.75 -11.16
C ASN A 89 19.15 1.33 -11.45
N SER A 90 19.28 2.41 -12.23
CA SER A 90 20.57 3.11 -12.43
C SER A 90 21.03 3.85 -11.16
N TYR A 91 20.14 4.08 -10.22
CA TYR A 91 20.41 4.68 -8.91
C TYR A 91 20.37 3.63 -7.79
N PRO A 92 21.19 3.75 -6.75
CA PRO A 92 21.22 2.82 -5.63
C PRO A 92 20.07 3.09 -4.63
N TRP A 93 18.83 3.25 -5.13
CA TRP A 93 17.67 3.64 -4.34
C TRP A 93 17.32 2.61 -3.26
N GLN A 94 17.51 1.29 -3.53
CA GLN A 94 17.27 0.23 -2.55
C GLN A 94 18.15 0.44 -1.31
N ARG A 95 19.45 0.66 -1.52
CA ARG A 95 20.40 0.92 -0.43
C ARG A 95 20.06 2.21 0.33
N GLN A 96 19.61 3.25 -0.38
CA GLN A 96 19.22 4.51 0.24
C GLN A 96 17.96 4.35 1.10
N HIS A 97 16.91 3.68 0.57
CA HIS A 97 15.69 3.41 1.32
C HIS A 97 15.98 2.56 2.56
N TRP A 98 16.73 1.46 2.39
CA TRP A 98 17.09 0.61 3.51
C TRP A 98 17.83 1.36 4.61
N ARG A 99 18.85 2.12 4.29
CA ARG A 99 19.58 2.95 5.27
C ARG A 99 18.68 3.97 5.95
N THR A 100 17.77 4.58 5.20
CA THR A 100 16.81 5.53 5.76
C THR A 100 15.88 4.85 6.76
N LEU A 101 15.37 3.66 6.45
CA LEU A 101 14.54 2.86 7.37
C LEU A 101 15.33 2.48 8.63
N GLN A 102 16.57 2.00 8.48
CA GLN A 102 17.43 1.71 9.63
C GLN A 102 17.63 2.93 10.53
N THR A 103 17.94 4.09 9.93
CA THR A 103 18.14 5.32 10.69
C THR A 103 16.86 5.79 11.39
N ALA A 104 15.71 5.62 10.75
CA ALA A 104 14.42 6.06 11.28
C ALA A 104 13.89 5.14 12.39
N TYR A 105 14.14 3.82 12.30
CA TYR A 105 13.40 2.86 13.13
C TYR A 105 14.27 1.95 14.00
N ARG A 106 15.61 2.04 13.94
CA ARG A 106 16.50 1.16 14.71
C ARG A 106 16.23 1.17 16.22
N THR A 107 15.72 2.27 16.74
CA THR A 107 15.38 2.42 18.16
C THR A 107 13.91 2.11 18.48
N SER A 108 13.11 1.75 17.48
CA SER A 108 11.74 1.31 17.72
C SER A 108 11.71 -0.11 18.34
N PRO A 109 10.69 -0.44 19.13
CA PRO A 109 10.67 -1.68 19.93
C PRO A 109 10.75 -2.96 19.09
N TYR A 110 10.24 -2.94 17.85
CA TYR A 110 10.12 -4.15 17.04
C TYR A 110 10.91 -4.10 15.73
N PHE A 111 11.76 -3.10 15.49
CA PHE A 111 12.56 -3.02 14.26
C PHE A 111 13.45 -4.25 14.06
N GLU A 112 14.22 -4.62 15.08
CA GLU A 112 15.12 -5.78 15.02
C GLU A 112 14.39 -7.10 14.76
N PHE A 113 13.13 -7.20 15.20
CA PHE A 113 12.33 -8.40 14.99
C PHE A 113 11.91 -8.58 13.52
N TYR A 114 11.63 -7.47 12.80
CA TYR A 114 11.19 -7.50 11.40
C TYR A 114 12.27 -7.05 10.40
N GLU A 115 13.48 -6.72 10.90
CA GLU A 115 14.56 -6.18 10.06
C GLU A 115 14.87 -7.07 8.87
N ASP A 116 15.04 -8.35 9.07
CA ASP A 116 15.46 -9.29 8.02
C ASP A 116 14.34 -9.53 6.99
N ASP A 117 13.09 -9.57 7.43
CA ASP A 117 11.93 -9.73 6.55
C ASP A 117 11.77 -8.53 5.59
N ILE A 118 11.97 -7.31 6.09
CA ILE A 118 11.87 -6.10 5.27
C ILE A 118 13.11 -5.90 4.41
N LYS A 119 14.32 -6.18 4.93
CA LYS A 119 15.60 -5.99 4.26
C LYS A 119 15.73 -6.81 2.98
N HIS A 120 15.21 -8.03 2.96
CA HIS A 120 15.33 -8.88 1.78
C HIS A 120 14.71 -8.28 0.52
N LEU A 121 13.70 -7.39 0.65
CA LEU A 121 13.08 -6.65 -0.45
C LEU A 121 14.08 -5.72 -1.18
N TYR A 122 15.13 -5.31 -0.49
CA TYR A 122 16.13 -4.37 -1.00
C TYR A 122 17.44 -5.05 -1.46
N ASN A 123 17.53 -6.39 -1.29
CA ASN A 123 18.75 -7.14 -1.61
C ASN A 123 18.93 -7.42 -3.10
N LYS A 124 17.87 -7.29 -3.89
CA LYS A 124 17.88 -7.54 -5.34
C LYS A 124 17.10 -6.47 -6.07
N PRO A 125 17.45 -6.17 -7.33
CA PRO A 125 16.65 -5.28 -8.15
C PRO A 125 15.32 -5.94 -8.53
N TYR A 126 14.26 -5.13 -8.56
CA TYR A 126 12.98 -5.44 -9.19
C TYR A 126 12.88 -4.64 -10.48
N GLU A 127 12.31 -5.24 -11.52
CA GLU A 127 12.13 -4.57 -12.80
C GLU A 127 10.86 -3.72 -12.81
N LYS A 128 9.74 -4.29 -12.37
CA LYS A 128 8.42 -3.66 -12.43
C LYS A 128 7.97 -3.10 -11.08
N LEU A 129 7.49 -1.86 -11.10
CA LEU A 129 6.98 -1.19 -9.91
C LEU A 129 5.78 -1.90 -9.29
N LEU A 130 4.84 -2.38 -10.10
CA LEU A 130 3.66 -3.09 -9.63
C LEU A 130 4.02 -4.38 -8.88
N GLU A 131 4.94 -5.17 -9.44
CA GLU A 131 5.41 -6.42 -8.81
C GLU A 131 6.10 -6.16 -7.48
N PHE A 132 6.92 -5.12 -7.42
CA PHE A 132 7.57 -4.72 -6.17
C PHE A 132 6.55 -4.29 -5.12
N ASN A 133 5.55 -3.48 -5.50
CA ASN A 133 4.51 -3.05 -4.56
C ASN A 133 3.67 -4.21 -4.02
N LEU A 134 3.28 -5.15 -4.87
CA LEU A 134 2.60 -6.37 -4.41
C LEU A 134 3.47 -7.16 -3.44
N LYS A 135 4.78 -7.28 -3.71
CA LYS A 135 5.70 -7.98 -2.80
C LYS A 135 5.89 -7.24 -1.47
N THR A 136 5.92 -5.89 -1.47
CA THR A 136 5.97 -5.14 -0.20
C THR A 136 4.71 -5.36 0.66
N ILE A 137 3.53 -5.45 0.03
CA ILE A 137 2.28 -5.73 0.73
C ILE A 137 2.29 -7.16 1.26
N GLU A 138 2.65 -8.14 0.42
CA GLU A 138 2.76 -9.54 0.81
C GLU A 138 3.68 -9.71 2.02
N THR A 139 4.86 -9.08 2.03
CA THR A 139 5.79 -9.13 3.16
C THR A 139 5.17 -8.59 4.45
N ILE A 140 4.38 -7.51 4.39
CA ILE A 140 3.67 -7.03 5.58
C ILE A 140 2.64 -8.06 6.07
N PHE A 141 1.90 -8.71 5.16
CA PHE A 141 0.97 -9.78 5.54
C PHE A 141 1.70 -10.98 6.17
N GLU A 142 2.87 -11.37 5.63
CA GLU A 142 3.74 -12.41 6.20
C GLU A 142 4.21 -12.01 7.61
N CYS A 143 4.68 -10.77 7.83
CA CYS A 143 5.07 -10.25 9.14
C CYS A 143 3.91 -10.29 10.16
N LEU A 144 2.69 -10.05 9.71
CA LEU A 144 1.48 -10.08 10.53
C LEU A 144 0.85 -11.49 10.63
N GLN A 145 1.47 -12.50 10.03
CA GLN A 145 0.99 -13.90 9.98
C GLN A 145 -0.43 -14.04 9.39
N MET A 146 -0.70 -13.28 8.33
CA MET A 146 -1.99 -13.23 7.63
C MET A 146 -1.84 -13.59 6.16
N GLU A 147 -2.94 -13.98 5.52
CA GLU A 147 -2.99 -14.24 4.09
C GLU A 147 -3.33 -12.96 3.31
N MET A 148 -2.50 -12.62 2.31
CA MET A 148 -2.75 -11.49 1.43
C MET A 148 -3.89 -11.80 0.44
N PRO A 149 -4.83 -10.87 0.19
CA PRO A 149 -5.79 -11.01 -0.90
C PRO A 149 -5.13 -11.14 -2.27
N LEU A 150 -5.53 -12.13 -3.09
CA LEU A 150 -4.87 -12.42 -4.38
C LEU A 150 -5.67 -11.97 -5.61
N THR A 151 -6.95 -11.60 -5.44
CA THR A 151 -7.83 -11.24 -6.56
C THR A 151 -7.36 -9.97 -7.25
N LYS A 152 -7.23 -10.01 -8.59
CA LYS A 152 -6.87 -8.86 -9.43
C LYS A 152 -8.01 -8.52 -10.38
N SER A 153 -8.11 -7.23 -10.76
CA SER A 153 -9.03 -6.81 -11.83
C SER A 153 -8.65 -7.51 -13.15
N PRO A 154 -9.61 -7.97 -13.93
CA PRO A 154 -9.34 -8.59 -15.23
C PRO A 154 -9.00 -7.54 -16.31
N HIS A 155 -9.49 -6.32 -16.16
CA HIS A 155 -9.26 -5.17 -17.05
C HIS A 155 -9.58 -3.87 -16.29
N PHE A 156 -9.21 -2.75 -16.88
CA PHE A 156 -9.53 -1.43 -16.34
C PHE A 156 -10.97 -1.02 -16.68
N GLU A 157 -11.71 -0.59 -15.69
CA GLU A 157 -13.03 0.02 -15.84
C GLU A 157 -13.03 1.45 -15.31
N VAL A 158 -13.55 2.42 -16.09
CA VAL A 158 -13.67 3.82 -15.64
C VAL A 158 -14.62 3.91 -14.45
N LYS A 159 -15.74 3.19 -14.51
CA LYS A 159 -16.70 3.02 -13.41
C LYS A 159 -16.87 1.53 -13.18
N PRO A 160 -16.32 0.97 -12.09
CA PRO A 160 -16.49 -0.44 -11.78
C PRO A 160 -17.98 -0.77 -11.56
N GLU A 161 -18.46 -1.85 -12.20
CA GLU A 161 -19.85 -2.29 -12.05
C GLU A 161 -20.02 -3.31 -10.92
N ASP A 162 -19.04 -4.21 -10.77
CA ASP A 162 -19.10 -5.32 -9.81
C ASP A 162 -18.37 -5.04 -8.50
N ASN A 163 -17.50 -4.01 -8.46
CA ASN A 163 -16.67 -3.65 -7.32
C ASN A 163 -16.93 -2.21 -6.86
N GLU A 164 -16.73 -1.96 -5.57
CA GLU A 164 -16.76 -0.60 -5.03
C GLU A 164 -15.43 0.10 -5.29
N ASP A 165 -15.47 1.33 -5.85
CA ASP A 165 -14.29 2.08 -6.26
C ASP A 165 -13.59 2.78 -5.10
N PHE A 166 -12.50 2.20 -4.62
CA PHE A 166 -11.61 2.75 -3.60
C PHE A 166 -10.23 3.15 -4.16
N ARG A 167 -10.11 3.28 -5.48
CA ARG A 167 -8.86 3.69 -6.14
C ARG A 167 -8.39 5.09 -5.76
N PHE A 168 -9.28 5.93 -5.23
CA PHE A 168 -8.92 7.26 -4.72
C PHE A 168 -7.91 7.21 -3.56
N LEU A 169 -7.83 6.11 -2.79
CA LEU A 169 -6.86 5.95 -1.69
C LEU A 169 -5.40 6.03 -2.15
N ILE A 170 -5.13 5.82 -3.44
CA ILE A 170 -3.78 5.93 -3.99
C ILE A 170 -3.26 7.37 -4.06
N SER A 171 -4.12 8.39 -3.94
CA SER A 171 -3.75 9.80 -4.08
C SER A 171 -3.03 10.31 -2.84
N ALA A 172 -1.78 10.76 -3.00
CA ALA A 172 -1.03 11.40 -1.92
C ALA A 172 -1.50 12.84 -1.60
N LYS A 173 -2.42 13.39 -2.40
CA LYS A 173 -2.96 14.75 -2.22
C LYS A 173 -4.25 14.79 -1.41
N LEU A 174 -4.96 13.69 -1.28
CA LEU A 174 -6.19 13.62 -0.51
C LEU A 174 -5.87 13.80 0.97
N LYS A 175 -6.40 14.89 1.53
CA LYS A 175 -6.42 15.09 2.97
C LYS A 175 -7.65 14.36 3.51
N HIS A 176 -7.49 13.10 3.84
CA HIS A 176 -8.51 12.43 4.62
C HIS A 176 -8.50 13.04 6.02
N GLN A 177 -9.64 13.49 6.52
CA GLN A 177 -9.82 13.73 7.95
C GLN A 177 -9.88 12.35 8.62
N LEU A 178 -8.71 11.86 9.00
CA LEU A 178 -8.56 10.57 9.64
C LEU A 178 -8.48 10.82 11.13
N ASN A 179 -9.41 10.26 11.85
CA ASN A 179 -9.29 10.17 13.30
C ASN A 179 -8.42 8.93 13.59
N ILE A 180 -7.10 9.08 13.42
CA ILE A 180 -6.12 8.05 13.79
C ILE A 180 -5.71 8.29 15.22
N GLU A 181 -5.98 7.34 16.11
CA GLU A 181 -5.57 7.42 17.50
C GLU A 181 -4.04 7.46 17.62
N PRO A 182 -3.48 8.40 18.40
CA PRO A 182 -2.04 8.47 18.56
C PRO A 182 -1.46 7.22 19.20
N TYR A 183 -0.36 6.72 18.63
CA TYR A 183 0.51 5.72 19.23
C TYR A 183 1.93 6.27 19.36
N ILE A 184 2.78 5.60 20.15
CA ILE A 184 4.15 6.04 20.37
C ILE A 184 4.96 5.86 19.09
N GLN A 185 5.52 6.97 18.56
CA GLN A 185 6.42 7.00 17.42
C GLN A 185 7.84 7.38 17.89
N VAL A 186 8.88 6.82 17.22
CA VAL A 186 10.31 7.02 17.60
C VAL A 186 10.66 8.49 17.81
N PHE A 187 10.13 9.38 16.98
CA PHE A 187 10.40 10.82 17.05
C PHE A 187 9.22 11.65 17.58
N GLY A 188 8.27 11.02 18.27
CA GLY A 188 7.08 11.67 18.82
C GLY A 188 7.41 12.83 19.76
N ASP A 189 8.47 12.71 20.56
CA ASP A 189 8.93 13.74 21.48
C ASP A 189 9.44 15.01 20.75
N ARG A 190 9.88 14.87 19.48
CA ARG A 190 10.42 15.99 18.68
C ARG A 190 9.35 16.68 17.83
N HIS A 191 8.43 15.92 17.27
CA HIS A 191 7.51 16.42 16.23
C HIS A 191 6.04 16.30 16.59
N GLY A 192 5.74 15.67 17.75
CA GLY A 192 4.41 15.20 18.04
C GLY A 192 4.03 13.99 17.16
N PHE A 193 2.78 13.57 17.25
CA PHE A 193 2.26 12.46 16.47
C PHE A 193 2.04 12.86 15.01
N ILE A 194 2.57 12.07 14.08
CA ILE A 194 2.38 12.24 12.63
C ILE A 194 1.42 11.14 12.15
N PRO A 195 0.16 11.46 11.84
CA PRO A 195 -0.84 10.47 11.45
C PRO A 195 -0.60 9.92 10.04
N ASN A 196 -1.15 8.74 9.79
CA ASN A 196 -1.24 8.11 8.47
C ASN A 196 0.08 7.96 7.72
N LEU A 197 1.12 7.57 8.43
CA LEU A 197 2.39 7.14 7.85
C LEU A 197 2.26 5.76 7.18
N SER A 198 3.35 5.28 6.60
CA SER A 198 3.47 3.91 6.11
C SER A 198 3.08 2.89 7.18
N ILE A 199 2.52 1.76 6.78
CA ILE A 199 2.28 0.61 7.67
C ILE A 199 3.57 0.15 8.38
N LEU A 200 4.75 0.42 7.82
CA LEU A 200 6.04 0.15 8.46
C LEU A 200 6.19 0.90 9.79
N ASP A 201 5.70 2.16 9.87
CA ASP A 201 5.77 2.94 11.11
C ASP A 201 4.98 2.25 12.23
N LEU A 202 3.78 1.75 11.90
CA LEU A 202 2.95 1.02 12.85
C LEU A 202 3.58 -0.33 13.23
N LEU A 203 4.05 -1.10 12.24
CA LEU A 203 4.66 -2.41 12.45
C LEU A 203 5.90 -2.33 13.36
N PHE A 204 6.79 -1.38 13.12
CA PHE A 204 8.01 -1.24 13.91
C PHE A 204 7.77 -0.70 15.33
N ASN A 205 6.72 0.11 15.54
CA ASN A 205 6.40 0.65 16.85
C ASN A 205 5.47 -0.26 17.68
N LEU A 206 4.53 -0.97 17.08
CA LEU A 206 3.54 -1.79 17.78
C LEU A 206 3.75 -3.31 17.61
N GLY A 207 4.51 -3.74 16.61
CA GLY A 207 4.78 -5.16 16.37
C GLY A 207 3.51 -6.00 16.23
N PRO A 208 3.36 -7.08 17.02
CA PRO A 208 2.17 -7.94 16.98
C PRO A 208 0.87 -7.20 17.27
N ASN A 209 0.90 -6.10 18.04
CA ASN A 209 -0.29 -5.30 18.37
C ASN A 209 -0.77 -4.43 17.20
N THR A 210 -0.08 -4.46 16.05
CA THR A 210 -0.49 -3.74 14.83
C THR A 210 -1.89 -4.14 14.39
N ILE A 211 -2.23 -5.43 14.46
CA ILE A 211 -3.56 -5.93 14.06
C ILE A 211 -4.64 -5.41 15.02
N ASP A 212 -4.39 -5.47 16.32
CA ASP A 212 -5.34 -4.99 17.33
C ASP A 212 -5.60 -3.49 17.15
N TYR A 213 -4.54 -2.71 16.92
CA TYR A 213 -4.65 -1.29 16.65
C TYR A 213 -5.50 -1.02 15.39
N LEU A 214 -5.24 -1.71 14.28
CA LEU A 214 -6.01 -1.56 13.04
C LEU A 214 -7.47 -1.99 13.19
N ASN A 215 -7.77 -2.97 14.05
CA ASN A 215 -9.13 -3.42 14.35
C ASN A 215 -9.92 -2.41 15.19
N HIS A 216 -9.27 -1.76 16.17
CA HIS A 216 -9.88 -0.70 16.99
C HIS A 216 -10.12 0.57 16.17
N GLU A 217 -9.17 0.90 15.30
CA GLU A 217 -9.15 2.10 14.48
C GLU A 217 -9.69 1.83 13.07
N PHE A 218 -10.78 1.05 12.93
CA PHE A 218 -11.40 0.92 11.62
C PHE A 218 -11.84 2.29 11.09
N ILE A 219 -10.94 2.89 10.32
CA ILE A 219 -11.05 4.22 9.78
C ILE A 219 -11.83 4.17 8.47
N SER A 220 -13.11 4.50 8.52
CA SER A 220 -13.90 4.75 7.32
C SER A 220 -13.49 6.09 6.71
N PRO A 221 -12.90 6.18 5.49
CA PRO A 221 -12.77 7.46 4.83
C PRO A 221 -14.18 7.97 4.54
N SER A 222 -14.51 9.12 5.11
CA SER A 222 -15.67 9.88 4.64
C SER A 222 -15.39 10.32 3.21
N ASN A 223 -16.26 9.88 2.27
CA ASN A 223 -16.32 10.47 0.94
C ASN A 223 -16.66 11.96 1.12
N GLY A 224 -15.64 12.83 0.98
CA GLY A 224 -15.83 14.28 0.90
C GLY A 224 -16.25 14.68 -0.49
#